data_7c80eea076d401e08e151ee4b629180e
#
_entry.id   7c80eea076d401e08e151ee4b629180e
#
_cell.length_a   1.000
_cell.length_b   1.000
_cell.length_c   1.000
_cell.angle_alpha   90.00
_cell.angle_beta   90.00
_cell.angle_gamma   90.00
#
_symmetry.space_group_name_H-M   'P 1'
#
loop_
_entity.id
_entity.type
_entity.pdbx_description
1 polymer ?
#
loop_
_entity_poly.entity_id
_entity_poly.type
_entity_poly.pdbx_seq_one_letter_code
_entity_poly.pdbx_strand_id
1 'polypeptide(L)'
;MAYLTDIEIAQSTKMQPITEIAKIAGVDEEYLELYGKYKAKVDYALLKKSNRKNGKLVLVTAITPTPAGEGKTTTTIGLADGMRRIGKNCVVALREPSLGPVFGIKGGAAGGGYAQVVPMEDINLHFTGDFHAIGAANNLLAAMLDNHIYQGNRLNIDPRRITWKRCVDMNDRQLRFVTDGLGGRVNGVPREDGYDITVASEIMAVFCLANSIADLKERLSRIVVAYTYDEKPVTAGDLGAVGAMAALLKDALKPNLVQTLEGTPAFVHGGPFANIAHGCNSVIATKMAMKLGDYAITEAGFGADLGAEKFLDIKCRMAGLNPDAVVVVATVRALKMHGGVAKTELGAENLEALGAGLPNLLRHVSNIKDVYGLPCVVAVNRFPTDTDAEIALVIEKCKALGVNVVLSTVWAEGGKGGMALAEEVVRLCEEPHAFNFSYSLEGSIEDKIEAIVKNIYRGEGVVIAPAAKKEIDKLTSLGFDKLPVCMAKTQYSFSDDMTKLGAPENFTVTVRNVKVSAGAGFIVALTGDIMTMPGLPKSPAAERIDVDDDGKISGLF
;
A
#
# COMPACT_ATOMS: atom_id res chain seq x y z
N MET A 1 30.95 17.22 4.43
CA MET A 1 29.78 17.90 5.01
C MET A 1 28.82 16.82 5.46
N ALA A 2 28.30 16.93 6.67
CA ALA A 2 27.20 16.02 7.07
C ALA A 2 25.97 16.35 6.23
N TYR A 3 25.30 15.33 5.71
CA TYR A 3 24.03 15.52 5.02
C TYR A 3 22.96 15.88 6.07
N LEU A 4 22.05 16.78 5.72
CA LEU A 4 20.87 17.06 6.53
C LEU A 4 19.99 15.82 6.63
N THR A 5 19.33 15.63 7.75
CA THR A 5 18.29 14.58 7.92
C THR A 5 17.05 14.92 7.12
N ASP A 6 16.20 13.92 6.86
CA ASP A 6 14.98 14.12 6.07
C ASP A 6 14.06 15.17 6.70
N ILE A 7 13.92 15.19 8.05
CA ILE A 7 13.14 16.21 8.74
C ILE A 7 13.77 17.61 8.65
N GLU A 8 15.09 17.74 8.73
CA GLU A 8 15.77 19.04 8.58
C GLU A 8 15.59 19.62 7.18
N ILE A 9 15.64 18.76 6.14
CA ILE A 9 15.36 19.16 4.75
C ILE A 9 13.90 19.63 4.63
N ALA A 10 12.94 18.87 5.15
CA ALA A 10 11.53 19.22 5.12
C ALA A 10 11.25 20.55 5.84
N GLN A 11 11.78 20.74 7.06
CA GLN A 11 11.62 21.95 7.86
C GLN A 11 12.28 23.19 7.25
N SER A 12 13.37 23.02 6.49
CA SER A 12 14.05 24.12 5.81
C SER A 12 13.32 24.56 4.53
N THR A 13 12.35 23.79 4.06
CA THR A 13 11.66 24.05 2.79
C THR A 13 10.60 25.14 2.94
N LYS A 14 10.64 26.14 2.05
CA LYS A 14 9.61 27.17 1.98
C LYS A 14 8.41 26.65 1.19
N MET A 15 7.43 26.09 1.90
CA MET A 15 6.18 25.60 1.31
C MET A 15 5.35 26.73 0.68
N GLN A 16 4.68 26.44 -0.42
CA GLN A 16 3.66 27.29 -1.00
C GLN A 16 2.34 27.11 -0.26
N PRO A 17 1.47 28.14 -0.18
CA PRO A 17 0.10 27.97 0.31
C PRO A 17 -0.63 26.90 -0.51
N ILE A 18 -1.44 26.08 0.15
CA ILE A 18 -2.13 24.96 -0.51
C ILE A 18 -3.10 25.44 -1.61
N THR A 19 -3.60 26.66 -1.51
CA THR A 19 -4.42 27.29 -2.55
C THR A 19 -3.65 27.49 -3.86
N GLU A 20 -2.35 27.81 -3.79
CA GLU A 20 -1.51 27.90 -4.99
C GLU A 20 -1.22 26.52 -5.59
N ILE A 21 -1.01 25.51 -4.74
CA ILE A 21 -0.86 24.11 -5.20
C ILE A 21 -2.16 23.62 -5.85
N ALA A 22 -3.32 23.96 -5.28
CA ALA A 22 -4.62 23.63 -5.88
C ALA A 22 -4.79 24.25 -7.26
N LYS A 23 -4.40 25.54 -7.45
CA LYS A 23 -4.39 26.19 -8.76
C LYS A 23 -3.46 25.48 -9.75
N ILE A 24 -2.25 25.11 -9.32
CA ILE A 24 -1.30 24.34 -10.15
C ILE A 24 -1.91 23.00 -10.58
N ALA A 25 -2.63 22.33 -9.68
CA ALA A 25 -3.33 21.08 -9.97
C ALA A 25 -4.59 21.26 -10.82
N GLY A 26 -5.10 22.50 -10.95
CA GLY A 26 -6.35 22.80 -11.65
C GLY A 26 -7.59 22.41 -10.83
N VAL A 27 -7.52 22.56 -9.52
CA VAL A 27 -8.64 22.37 -8.58
C VAL A 27 -9.26 23.73 -8.30
N ASP A 28 -10.55 23.88 -8.62
CA ASP A 28 -11.31 25.08 -8.33
C ASP A 28 -11.61 25.20 -6.82
N GLU A 29 -11.70 26.41 -6.33
CA GLU A 29 -11.88 26.73 -4.91
C GLU A 29 -13.14 26.07 -4.31
N GLU A 30 -14.21 25.90 -5.10
CA GLU A 30 -15.46 25.26 -4.68
C GLU A 30 -15.28 23.79 -4.23
N TYR A 31 -14.19 23.11 -4.68
CA TYR A 31 -13.86 21.72 -4.30
C TYR A 31 -12.81 21.63 -3.20
N LEU A 32 -12.32 22.78 -2.70
CA LEU A 32 -11.18 22.83 -1.79
C LEU A 32 -11.65 23.11 -0.35
N GLU A 33 -11.33 22.19 0.55
CA GLU A 33 -11.60 22.31 1.99
C GLU A 33 -10.26 22.45 2.72
N LEU A 34 -9.96 23.65 3.23
CA LEU A 34 -8.66 23.95 3.83
C LEU A 34 -8.49 23.31 5.20
N TYR A 35 -7.37 22.63 5.40
CA TYR A 35 -6.88 22.09 6.67
C TYR A 35 -5.60 22.84 7.08
N GLY A 36 -5.72 24.12 7.37
CA GLY A 36 -4.61 25.04 7.60
C GLY A 36 -4.02 25.57 6.30
N LYS A 37 -2.76 26.05 6.37
CA LYS A 37 -2.12 26.79 5.27
C LYS A 37 -1.57 25.88 4.17
N TYR A 38 -1.19 24.64 4.49
CA TYR A 38 -0.37 23.79 3.65
C TYR A 38 -1.01 22.44 3.29
N LYS A 39 -2.23 22.19 3.74
CA LYS A 39 -3.02 20.98 3.48
C LYS A 39 -4.45 21.35 3.13
N ALA A 40 -5.10 20.53 2.31
CA ALA A 40 -6.52 20.64 2.03
C ALA A 40 -7.10 19.27 1.70
N LYS A 41 -8.41 19.12 1.87
CA LYS A 41 -9.16 18.02 1.24
C LYS A 41 -9.76 18.50 -0.07
N VAL A 42 -9.86 17.59 -1.04
CA VAL A 42 -10.48 17.87 -2.34
C VAL A 42 -11.75 17.04 -2.49
N ASP A 43 -12.87 17.72 -2.75
CA ASP A 43 -14.15 17.05 -2.95
C ASP A 43 -14.12 16.20 -4.23
N TYR A 44 -14.38 14.91 -4.09
CA TYR A 44 -14.44 13.97 -5.22
C TYR A 44 -15.63 14.21 -6.17
N ALA A 45 -16.56 15.11 -5.86
CA ALA A 45 -17.55 15.62 -6.82
C ALA A 45 -16.88 16.18 -8.08
N LEU A 46 -15.66 16.72 -7.98
CA LEU A 46 -14.84 17.16 -9.10
C LEU A 46 -14.69 16.05 -10.16
N LEU A 47 -14.55 14.80 -9.80
CA LEU A 47 -14.43 13.67 -10.73
C LEU A 47 -15.64 13.53 -11.67
N LYS A 48 -16.85 13.86 -11.18
CA LYS A 48 -18.09 13.80 -11.95
C LYS A 48 -18.32 15.02 -12.83
N LYS A 49 -17.84 16.19 -12.39
CA LYS A 49 -18.08 17.47 -13.07
C LYS A 49 -16.98 17.81 -14.09
N SER A 50 -15.77 17.29 -13.92
CA SER A 50 -14.67 17.56 -14.82
C SER A 50 -14.81 16.80 -16.15
N ASN A 51 -14.79 17.53 -17.26
CA ASN A 51 -14.78 16.99 -18.62
C ASN A 51 -13.37 16.66 -19.13
N ARG A 52 -12.32 16.84 -18.34
CA ARG A 52 -10.94 16.51 -18.75
C ARG A 52 -10.83 15.01 -19.03
N LYS A 53 -10.07 14.65 -20.06
CA LYS A 53 -9.65 13.26 -20.28
C LYS A 53 -8.72 12.84 -19.15
N ASN A 54 -8.72 11.56 -18.82
CA ASN A 54 -7.76 11.02 -17.87
C ASN A 54 -6.36 11.08 -18.46
N GLY A 55 -5.40 11.49 -17.66
CA GLY A 55 -3.98 11.38 -17.99
C GLY A 55 -3.46 9.95 -17.89
N LYS A 56 -2.20 9.77 -18.26
CA LYS A 56 -1.47 8.51 -18.20
C LYS A 56 -1.26 8.05 -16.76
N LEU A 57 -1.44 6.77 -16.49
CA LEU A 57 -1.24 6.18 -15.17
C LEU A 57 0.11 5.45 -15.12
N VAL A 58 1.00 5.91 -14.25
CA VAL A 58 2.33 5.32 -14.03
C VAL A 58 2.39 4.67 -12.65
N LEU A 59 2.70 3.38 -12.62
CA LEU A 59 2.91 2.64 -11.37
C LEU A 59 4.40 2.57 -11.03
N VAL A 60 4.77 2.98 -9.82
CA VAL A 60 6.10 2.75 -9.26
C VAL A 60 6.05 1.58 -8.28
N THR A 61 6.86 0.58 -8.53
CA THR A 61 7.03 -0.60 -7.69
C THR A 61 8.51 -0.87 -7.47
N ALA A 62 8.89 -1.99 -6.86
CA ALA A 62 10.29 -2.33 -6.63
C ALA A 62 10.53 -3.83 -6.67
N ILE A 63 11.80 -4.20 -6.62
CA ILE A 63 12.25 -5.56 -6.31
C ILE A 63 11.76 -6.01 -4.93
N THR A 64 11.93 -7.29 -4.62
CA THR A 64 11.65 -7.82 -3.27
C THR A 64 12.38 -6.98 -2.21
N PRO A 65 11.68 -6.44 -1.18
CA PRO A 65 12.29 -5.53 -0.22
C PRO A 65 13.36 -6.21 0.64
N THR A 66 14.34 -5.41 1.02
CA THR A 66 15.41 -5.81 1.93
C THR A 66 15.53 -4.83 3.10
N PRO A 67 16.22 -5.18 4.20
CA PRO A 67 16.56 -4.21 5.25
C PRO A 67 17.43 -3.03 4.78
N ALA A 68 17.99 -3.09 3.55
CA ALA A 68 18.74 -1.99 2.96
C ALA A 68 17.83 -0.87 2.40
N GLY A 69 16.56 -1.22 2.10
CA GLY A 69 15.60 -0.31 1.49
C GLY A 69 15.80 -0.13 -0.03
N GLU A 70 14.73 0.15 -0.77
CA GLU A 70 14.76 0.32 -2.23
C GLU A 70 14.48 1.76 -2.66
N GLY A 71 13.82 2.57 -1.79
CA GLY A 71 13.54 3.98 -2.06
C GLY A 71 12.39 4.23 -3.04
N LYS A 72 11.34 3.39 -3.03
CA LYS A 72 10.16 3.55 -3.90
C LYS A 72 9.51 4.93 -3.82
N THR A 73 9.11 5.35 -2.62
CA THR A 73 8.42 6.63 -2.41
C THR A 73 9.29 7.80 -2.83
N THR A 74 10.58 7.77 -2.49
CA THR A 74 11.58 8.76 -2.93
C THR A 74 11.67 8.81 -4.46
N THR A 75 11.73 7.65 -5.13
CA THR A 75 11.74 7.58 -6.60
C THR A 75 10.41 8.08 -7.19
N THR A 76 9.27 7.75 -6.60
CA THR A 76 7.94 8.20 -7.03
C THR A 76 7.83 9.72 -7.03
N ILE A 77 8.27 10.35 -5.94
CA ILE A 77 8.24 11.81 -5.76
C ILE A 77 9.25 12.48 -6.69
N GLY A 78 10.50 11.99 -6.72
CA GLY A 78 11.53 12.54 -7.57
C GLY A 78 11.24 12.39 -9.07
N LEU A 79 10.56 11.31 -9.47
CA LEU A 79 10.05 11.15 -10.84
C LEU A 79 9.00 12.23 -11.16
N ALA A 80 8.07 12.49 -10.25
CA ALA A 80 7.04 13.51 -10.44
C ALA A 80 7.63 14.92 -10.57
N ASP A 81 8.58 15.26 -9.70
CA ASP A 81 9.32 16.52 -9.79
C ASP A 81 10.15 16.59 -11.09
N GLY A 82 10.76 15.46 -11.50
CA GLY A 82 11.44 15.33 -12.80
C GLY A 82 10.50 15.54 -13.99
N MET A 83 9.28 14.97 -13.95
CA MET A 83 8.25 15.22 -14.97
C MET A 83 7.95 16.71 -15.11
N ARG A 84 7.78 17.42 -14.01
CA ARG A 84 7.53 18.87 -14.06
C ARG A 84 8.72 19.64 -14.60
N ARG A 85 9.94 19.25 -14.27
CA ARG A 85 11.16 19.89 -14.81
C ARG A 85 11.32 19.73 -16.31
N ILE A 86 10.81 18.64 -16.90
CA ILE A 86 10.75 18.47 -18.36
C ILE A 86 9.43 19.03 -18.98
N GLY A 87 8.69 19.85 -18.23
CA GLY A 87 7.50 20.57 -18.72
C GLY A 87 6.22 19.71 -18.80
N LYS A 88 6.13 18.58 -18.13
CA LYS A 88 4.93 17.74 -18.09
C LYS A 88 4.08 18.06 -16.86
N ASN A 89 2.75 18.13 -17.04
CA ASN A 89 1.82 18.28 -15.93
C ASN A 89 1.63 16.92 -15.23
N CYS A 90 2.07 16.84 -13.97
CA CYS A 90 2.08 15.63 -13.20
C CYS A 90 1.44 15.82 -11.81
N VAL A 91 0.68 14.84 -11.37
CA VAL A 91 0.10 14.75 -10.02
C VAL A 91 0.47 13.39 -9.41
N VAL A 92 0.87 13.41 -8.14
CA VAL A 92 1.25 12.20 -7.41
C VAL A 92 0.07 11.69 -6.57
N ALA A 93 -0.07 10.37 -6.42
CA ALA A 93 -1.00 9.75 -5.48
C ALA A 93 -0.26 8.71 -4.61
N LEU A 94 -0.18 8.98 -3.32
CA LEU A 94 0.58 8.23 -2.32
C LEU A 94 -0.31 7.65 -1.23
N ARG A 95 0.23 6.69 -0.49
CA ARG A 95 -0.39 6.19 0.74
C ARG A 95 -0.09 7.11 1.90
N GLU A 96 -1.06 7.22 2.80
CA GLU A 96 -0.90 7.86 4.09
C GLU A 96 -0.16 6.92 5.07
N PRO A 97 0.85 7.39 5.83
CA PRO A 97 1.57 6.57 6.79
C PRO A 97 0.74 6.30 8.05
N SER A 98 0.95 5.11 8.65
CA SER A 98 0.37 4.70 9.92
C SER A 98 1.32 5.04 11.07
N LEU A 99 0.77 5.46 12.21
CA LEU A 99 1.54 5.84 13.41
C LEU A 99 2.38 4.68 13.95
N GLY A 100 1.86 3.44 13.92
CA GLY A 100 2.60 2.29 14.43
C GLY A 100 3.97 2.11 13.77
N PRO A 101 4.09 2.05 12.45
CA PRO A 101 5.39 2.04 11.76
C PRO A 101 6.24 3.28 12.02
N VAL A 102 5.65 4.47 12.08
CA VAL A 102 6.37 5.75 12.35
C VAL A 102 7.07 5.72 13.71
N PHE A 103 6.38 5.30 14.75
CA PHE A 103 6.93 5.18 16.11
C PHE A 103 7.69 3.85 16.34
N GLY A 104 7.64 2.91 15.37
CA GLY A 104 8.31 1.61 15.39
C GLY A 104 9.72 1.62 14.80
N ILE A 105 9.90 0.96 13.67
CA ILE A 105 11.19 0.78 12.99
C ILE A 105 11.29 1.61 11.70
N LYS A 106 10.17 1.74 10.98
CA LYS A 106 10.16 2.34 9.65
C LYS A 106 9.97 3.84 9.73
N GLY A 107 10.74 4.53 8.92
CA GLY A 107 10.44 5.88 8.51
C GLY A 107 9.04 6.02 7.89
N GLY A 108 8.50 7.22 7.91
CA GLY A 108 7.22 7.56 7.31
C GLY A 108 7.19 7.36 5.80
N ALA A 109 6.01 7.53 5.21
CA ALA A 109 5.80 7.41 3.78
C ALA A 109 5.96 8.75 3.03
N ALA A 110 6.71 9.71 3.56
CA ALA A 110 6.87 11.04 2.97
C ALA A 110 7.99 11.16 1.91
N GLY A 111 8.72 10.08 1.62
CA GLY A 111 9.93 10.11 0.79
C GLY A 111 11.19 10.29 1.61
N GLY A 112 12.28 10.76 1.01
CA GLY A 112 13.54 11.00 1.69
C GLY A 112 14.51 11.86 0.87
N GLY A 113 15.49 12.45 1.55
CA GLY A 113 16.41 13.42 0.94
C GLY A 113 15.66 14.60 0.33
N TYR A 114 16.04 14.97 -0.87
CA TYR A 114 15.41 16.07 -1.61
C TYR A 114 14.18 15.65 -2.45
N ALA A 115 13.67 14.43 -2.25
CA ALA A 115 12.43 13.94 -2.88
C ALA A 115 11.42 13.54 -1.80
N GLN A 116 10.71 14.52 -1.24
CA GLN A 116 9.73 14.37 -0.16
C GLN A 116 8.44 15.11 -0.47
N VAL A 117 7.33 14.67 0.18
CA VAL A 117 6.08 15.44 0.31
C VAL A 117 6.05 16.15 1.65
N VAL A 118 5.52 17.38 1.64
CA VAL A 118 5.43 18.26 2.81
C VAL A 118 4.01 18.81 2.96
N PRO A 119 3.55 19.07 4.21
CA PRO A 119 4.28 19.10 5.49
C PRO A 119 4.53 17.67 6.04
N MET A 120 5.80 17.32 6.18
CA MET A 120 6.23 15.96 6.53
C MET A 120 5.77 15.54 7.93
N GLU A 121 5.86 16.44 8.91
CA GLU A 121 5.45 16.19 10.30
C GLU A 121 3.95 15.87 10.38
N ASP A 122 3.10 16.69 9.77
CA ASP A 122 1.65 16.50 9.77
C ASP A 122 1.27 15.16 9.10
N ILE A 123 1.90 14.86 7.95
CA ILE A 123 1.62 13.63 7.20
C ILE A 123 1.96 12.39 8.03
N ASN A 124 3.05 12.41 8.80
CA ASN A 124 3.52 11.25 9.57
C ASN A 124 2.89 11.14 10.97
N LEU A 125 2.23 12.18 11.47
CA LEU A 125 1.61 12.20 12.79
C LEU A 125 0.08 12.30 12.67
N HIS A 126 -0.50 13.47 12.98
CA HIS A 126 -1.94 13.72 12.83
C HIS A 126 -2.20 14.55 11.59
N PHE A 127 -2.51 13.89 10.47
CA PHE A 127 -2.62 14.53 9.18
C PHE A 127 -3.93 15.36 9.05
N THR A 128 -5.03 14.69 8.77
CA THR A 128 -6.36 15.31 8.62
C THR A 128 -7.46 14.53 9.34
N GLY A 129 -7.09 13.45 10.03
CA GLY A 129 -8.00 12.64 10.84
C GLY A 129 -8.57 11.41 10.14
N ASP A 130 -8.08 11.03 8.95
CA ASP A 130 -8.62 9.89 8.19
C ASP A 130 -8.46 8.57 8.96
N PHE A 131 -7.29 8.32 9.53
CA PHE A 131 -7.05 7.10 10.32
C PHE A 131 -7.87 7.08 11.61
N HIS A 132 -8.08 8.23 12.24
CA HIS A 132 -8.98 8.34 13.40
C HIS A 132 -10.42 7.98 12.99
N ALA A 133 -10.91 8.50 11.86
CA ALA A 133 -12.25 8.21 11.36
C ALA A 133 -12.41 6.70 11.03
N ILE A 134 -11.40 6.09 10.41
CA ILE A 134 -11.37 4.65 10.10
C ILE A 134 -11.40 3.83 11.40
N GLY A 135 -10.56 4.18 12.38
CA GLY A 135 -10.54 3.53 13.69
C GLY A 135 -11.86 3.67 14.44
N ALA A 136 -12.45 4.86 14.41
CA ALA A 136 -13.76 5.12 15.04
C ALA A 136 -14.88 4.29 14.39
N ALA A 137 -14.93 4.22 13.06
CA ALA A 137 -15.92 3.41 12.33
C ALA A 137 -15.76 1.91 12.61
N ASN A 138 -14.52 1.42 12.63
CA ASN A 138 -14.21 0.03 12.96
C ASN A 138 -14.66 -0.34 14.39
N ASN A 139 -14.34 0.50 15.35
CA ASN A 139 -14.65 0.26 16.76
C ASN A 139 -16.12 0.48 17.08
N LEU A 140 -16.81 1.37 16.36
CA LEU A 140 -18.27 1.49 16.43
C LEU A 140 -18.94 0.17 16.02
N LEU A 141 -18.49 -0.44 14.93
CA LEU A 141 -19.04 -1.72 14.46
C LEU A 141 -18.80 -2.83 15.50
N ALA A 142 -17.61 -2.89 16.11
CA ALA A 142 -17.31 -3.84 17.19
C ALA A 142 -18.21 -3.61 18.42
N ALA A 143 -18.39 -2.36 18.82
CA ALA A 143 -19.28 -2.01 19.94
C ALA A 143 -20.73 -2.37 19.65
N MET A 144 -21.23 -2.13 18.43
CA MET A 144 -22.59 -2.51 18.02
C MET A 144 -22.80 -4.02 18.00
N LEU A 145 -21.80 -4.79 17.58
CA LEU A 145 -21.81 -6.25 17.60
C LEU A 145 -21.95 -6.78 19.04
N ASP A 146 -21.10 -6.35 19.95
CA ASP A 146 -21.12 -6.76 21.34
C ASP A 146 -22.41 -6.31 22.05
N ASN A 147 -22.86 -5.08 21.77
CA ASN A 147 -24.14 -4.59 22.29
C ASN A 147 -25.33 -5.41 21.76
N HIS A 148 -25.32 -5.84 20.50
CA HIS A 148 -26.37 -6.71 19.94
C HIS A 148 -26.46 -8.04 20.71
N ILE A 149 -25.33 -8.66 20.98
CA ILE A 149 -25.27 -9.92 21.77
C ILE A 149 -25.77 -9.68 23.18
N TYR A 150 -25.33 -8.62 23.84
CA TYR A 150 -25.76 -8.25 25.20
C TYR A 150 -27.26 -7.97 25.31
N GLN A 151 -27.87 -7.32 24.31
CA GLN A 151 -29.27 -6.92 24.29
C GLN A 151 -30.23 -8.02 23.77
N GLY A 152 -29.81 -9.27 23.81
CA GLY A 152 -30.67 -10.42 23.53
C GLY A 152 -30.40 -11.15 22.23
N ASN A 153 -29.33 -10.83 21.50
CA ASN A 153 -28.77 -11.59 20.37
C ASN A 153 -29.82 -12.07 19.34
N ARG A 154 -30.68 -11.17 18.86
CA ARG A 154 -31.77 -11.50 17.92
C ARG A 154 -31.31 -12.14 16.63
N LEU A 155 -30.07 -11.88 16.19
CA LEU A 155 -29.45 -12.45 15.00
C LEU A 155 -28.87 -13.84 15.25
N ASN A 156 -29.00 -14.40 16.47
CA ASN A 156 -28.50 -15.71 16.84
C ASN A 156 -26.99 -15.91 16.60
N ILE A 157 -26.20 -14.88 16.86
CA ILE A 157 -24.74 -14.90 16.69
C ILE A 157 -24.13 -15.90 17.67
N ASP A 158 -23.23 -16.75 17.18
CA ASP A 158 -22.36 -17.58 18.04
C ASP A 158 -21.16 -16.73 18.50
N PRO A 159 -21.02 -16.37 19.81
CA PRO A 159 -19.93 -15.55 20.29
C PRO A 159 -18.54 -16.14 20.07
N ARG A 160 -18.43 -17.45 19.79
CA ARG A 160 -17.16 -18.14 19.46
C ARG A 160 -16.80 -18.01 17.98
N ARG A 161 -17.67 -17.42 17.15
CA ARG A 161 -17.52 -17.26 15.69
C ARG A 161 -17.54 -15.81 15.25
N ILE A 162 -17.16 -14.91 16.14
CA ILE A 162 -16.95 -13.51 15.81
C ILE A 162 -15.61 -13.40 15.07
N THR A 163 -15.66 -12.76 13.90
CA THR A 163 -14.48 -12.53 13.03
C THR A 163 -13.98 -11.10 13.08
N TRP A 164 -14.79 -10.20 13.63
CA TRP A 164 -14.50 -8.78 13.71
C TRP A 164 -13.70 -8.44 14.97
N LYS A 165 -12.60 -7.71 14.79
CA LYS A 165 -11.75 -7.21 15.85
C LYS A 165 -11.85 -5.71 15.97
N ARG A 166 -11.46 -5.19 17.12
CA ARG A 166 -11.19 -3.76 17.31
C ARG A 166 -9.92 -3.35 16.58
N CYS A 167 -9.66 -2.04 16.46
CA CYS A 167 -8.39 -1.57 15.92
C CYS A 167 -7.85 -0.37 16.68
N VAL A 168 -6.53 -0.18 16.58
CA VAL A 168 -5.79 0.99 17.06
C VAL A 168 -4.61 1.24 16.13
N ASP A 169 -4.31 2.51 15.84
CA ASP A 169 -3.20 2.84 14.94
C ASP A 169 -1.89 2.97 15.70
N MET A 170 -1.46 1.85 16.31
CA MET A 170 -0.20 1.74 17.05
C MET A 170 0.30 0.29 16.99
N ASN A 171 1.63 0.11 17.07
CA ASN A 171 2.24 -1.20 17.21
C ASN A 171 2.16 -1.66 18.68
N ASP A 172 1.22 -2.53 19.01
CA ASP A 172 1.03 -3.03 20.37
C ASP A 172 0.76 -4.55 20.41
N ARG A 173 1.83 -5.34 20.62
CA ARG A 173 1.70 -6.81 20.69
C ARG A 173 0.86 -7.30 21.85
N GLN A 174 0.67 -6.49 22.89
CA GLN A 174 -0.11 -6.85 24.07
C GLN A 174 -1.61 -6.98 23.74
N LEU A 175 -2.06 -6.29 22.68
CA LEU A 175 -3.46 -6.26 22.25
C LEU A 175 -3.83 -7.34 21.24
N ARG A 176 -2.91 -8.24 20.84
CA ARG A 176 -3.19 -9.30 19.84
C ARG A 176 -4.33 -10.21 20.26
N PHE A 177 -4.36 -10.58 21.54
CA PHE A 177 -5.40 -11.40 22.15
C PHE A 177 -5.73 -10.82 23.51
N VAL A 178 -7.01 -10.51 23.72
CA VAL A 178 -7.54 -9.96 24.97
C VAL A 178 -8.82 -10.69 25.35
N THR A 179 -9.18 -10.64 26.61
CA THR A 179 -10.53 -11.01 27.05
C THR A 179 -11.28 -9.75 27.38
N ASP A 180 -12.39 -9.50 26.71
CA ASP A 180 -13.27 -8.36 26.95
C ASP A 180 -14.55 -8.77 27.70
N GLY A 181 -15.42 -7.78 28.03
CA GLY A 181 -16.69 -8.03 28.72
C GLY A 181 -16.56 -8.45 30.18
N LEU A 182 -15.40 -8.32 30.80
CA LEU A 182 -15.17 -8.66 32.22
C LEU A 182 -15.84 -7.66 33.18
N GLY A 183 -15.98 -8.03 34.47
CA GLY A 183 -16.54 -7.16 35.50
C GLY A 183 -18.02 -7.41 35.79
N GLY A 184 -18.53 -8.55 35.38
CA GLY A 184 -19.87 -9.02 35.70
C GLY A 184 -20.93 -8.66 34.63
N ARG A 185 -22.16 -9.12 34.87
CA ARG A 185 -23.25 -9.14 33.91
C ARG A 185 -23.56 -7.79 33.26
N VAL A 186 -23.36 -6.69 33.96
CA VAL A 186 -23.65 -5.33 33.47
C VAL A 186 -22.65 -4.83 32.43
N ASN A 187 -21.50 -5.49 32.27
CA ASN A 187 -20.41 -5.06 31.38
C ASN A 187 -20.34 -5.81 30.04
N GLY A 188 -21.28 -6.71 29.78
CA GLY A 188 -21.34 -7.44 28.52
C GLY A 188 -21.19 -8.97 28.68
N VAL A 189 -20.82 -9.63 27.60
CA VAL A 189 -20.61 -11.08 27.54
C VAL A 189 -19.11 -11.34 27.35
N PRO A 190 -18.42 -11.96 28.35
CA PRO A 190 -17.00 -12.23 28.24
C PRO A 190 -16.67 -13.10 27.02
N ARG A 191 -15.70 -12.67 26.23
CA ARG A 191 -15.21 -13.42 25.05
C ARG A 191 -13.75 -13.09 24.75
N GLU A 192 -13.11 -13.92 23.96
CA GLU A 192 -11.85 -13.58 23.33
C GLU A 192 -12.07 -12.50 22.26
N ASP A 193 -11.24 -11.49 22.25
CA ASP A 193 -11.15 -10.45 21.24
C ASP A 193 -9.68 -10.17 20.92
N GLY A 194 -9.41 -9.13 20.16
CA GLY A 194 -8.09 -8.62 19.85
C GLY A 194 -8.17 -7.30 19.10
N TYR A 195 -7.00 -6.76 18.82
CA TYR A 195 -6.90 -5.52 18.05
C TYR A 195 -6.04 -5.77 16.81
N ASP A 196 -6.50 -5.27 15.67
CA ASP A 196 -5.67 -5.11 14.49
C ASP A 196 -5.12 -3.67 14.45
N ILE A 197 -3.98 -3.46 13.81
CA ILE A 197 -3.57 -2.08 13.50
C ILE A 197 -4.53 -1.50 12.46
N THR A 198 -4.86 -0.21 12.55
CA THR A 198 -5.89 0.43 11.71
C THR A 198 -5.69 0.17 10.22
N VAL A 199 -4.45 0.15 9.73
CA VAL A 199 -4.10 -0.12 8.32
C VAL A 199 -4.30 -1.58 7.88
N ALA A 200 -4.52 -2.50 8.85
CA ALA A 200 -4.86 -3.89 8.61
C ALA A 200 -6.37 -4.15 8.63
N SER A 201 -7.17 -3.18 9.08
CA SER A 201 -8.63 -3.32 9.17
C SER A 201 -9.27 -3.42 7.78
N GLU A 202 -10.39 -4.16 7.71
CA GLU A 202 -11.19 -4.19 6.48
C GLU A 202 -11.79 -2.82 6.14
N ILE A 203 -12.06 -1.96 7.15
CA ILE A 203 -12.53 -0.59 6.91
C ILE A 203 -11.52 0.19 6.08
N MET A 204 -10.21 0.07 6.36
CA MET A 204 -9.17 0.71 5.54
C MET A 204 -9.22 0.22 4.08
N ALA A 205 -9.39 -1.07 3.85
CA ALA A 205 -9.48 -1.63 2.50
C ALA A 205 -10.75 -1.16 1.77
N VAL A 206 -11.90 -1.19 2.43
CA VAL A 206 -13.17 -0.67 1.93
C VAL A 206 -13.06 0.81 1.57
N PHE A 207 -12.52 1.62 2.46
CA PHE A 207 -12.29 3.05 2.27
C PHE A 207 -11.43 3.33 1.03
N CYS A 208 -10.34 2.60 0.85
CA CYS A 208 -9.45 2.77 -0.29
C CYS A 208 -10.04 2.31 -1.62
N LEU A 209 -10.98 1.38 -1.62
CA LEU A 209 -11.62 0.85 -2.83
C LEU A 209 -12.93 1.55 -3.19
N ALA A 210 -13.52 2.31 -2.27
CA ALA A 210 -14.74 3.05 -2.51
C ALA A 210 -14.57 4.18 -3.53
N ASN A 211 -15.61 4.40 -4.36
CA ASN A 211 -15.65 5.45 -5.37
C ASN A 211 -16.59 6.61 -5.01
N SER A 212 -17.45 6.43 -4.01
CA SER A 212 -18.46 7.41 -3.56
C SER A 212 -19.01 6.99 -2.21
N ILE A 213 -19.81 7.86 -1.56
CA ILE A 213 -20.54 7.51 -0.33
C ILE A 213 -21.53 6.35 -0.57
N ALA A 214 -22.19 6.29 -1.73
CA ALA A 214 -23.10 5.21 -2.04
C ALA A 214 -22.35 3.86 -2.13
N ASP A 215 -21.24 3.82 -2.87
CA ASP A 215 -20.38 2.63 -2.97
C ASP A 215 -19.76 2.27 -1.61
N LEU A 216 -19.32 3.29 -0.81
CA LEU A 216 -18.86 3.06 0.54
C LEU A 216 -19.92 2.36 1.41
N LYS A 217 -21.15 2.86 1.40
CA LYS A 217 -22.26 2.25 2.17
C LYS A 217 -22.58 0.83 1.70
N GLU A 218 -22.58 0.58 0.40
CA GLU A 218 -22.78 -0.75 -0.16
C GLU A 218 -21.68 -1.71 0.29
N ARG A 219 -20.41 -1.30 0.22
CA ARG A 219 -19.28 -2.10 0.70
C ARG A 219 -19.35 -2.36 2.20
N LEU A 220 -19.60 -1.33 3.01
CA LEU A 220 -19.75 -1.47 4.45
C LEU A 220 -20.87 -2.46 4.82
N SER A 221 -21.99 -2.44 4.09
CA SER A 221 -23.12 -3.33 4.37
C SER A 221 -22.79 -4.82 4.24
N ARG A 222 -21.83 -5.17 3.39
CA ARG A 222 -21.41 -6.56 3.12
C ARG A 222 -20.34 -7.10 4.07
N ILE A 223 -19.74 -6.25 4.91
CA ILE A 223 -18.71 -6.70 5.87
C ILE A 223 -19.26 -7.80 6.75
N VAL A 224 -18.64 -8.98 6.73
CA VAL A 224 -18.98 -10.10 7.59
C VAL A 224 -18.29 -9.94 8.95
N VAL A 225 -19.07 -9.86 10.03
CA VAL A 225 -18.57 -9.60 11.38
C VAL A 225 -18.59 -10.84 12.28
N ALA A 226 -19.48 -11.81 11.98
CA ALA A 226 -19.67 -13.02 12.76
C ALA A 226 -20.42 -14.07 11.95
N TYR A 227 -20.61 -15.23 12.55
CA TYR A 227 -21.52 -16.27 12.05
C TYR A 227 -22.53 -16.66 13.14
N THR A 228 -23.74 -17.05 12.69
CA THR A 228 -24.78 -17.60 13.57
C THR A 228 -24.42 -19.02 14.03
N TYR A 229 -25.16 -19.56 15.01
CA TYR A 229 -25.06 -20.98 15.39
C TYR A 229 -25.33 -21.94 14.22
N ASP A 230 -26.12 -21.50 13.21
CA ASP A 230 -26.40 -22.23 11.96
C ASP A 230 -25.39 -21.93 10.84
N GLU A 231 -24.24 -21.34 11.16
CA GLU A 231 -23.12 -21.03 10.26
C GLU A 231 -23.43 -19.99 9.16
N LYS A 232 -24.51 -19.23 9.28
CA LYS A 232 -24.83 -18.13 8.35
C LYS A 232 -24.02 -16.87 8.68
N PRO A 233 -23.50 -16.15 7.68
CA PRO A 233 -22.78 -14.89 7.91
C PRO A 233 -23.73 -13.82 8.46
N VAL A 234 -23.24 -13.02 9.41
CA VAL A 234 -23.89 -11.81 9.92
C VAL A 234 -23.04 -10.63 9.48
N THR A 235 -23.70 -9.63 8.92
CA THR A 235 -23.02 -8.48 8.31
C THR A 235 -23.20 -7.19 9.11
N ALA A 236 -22.40 -6.18 8.82
CA ALA A 236 -22.60 -4.82 9.34
C ALA A 236 -23.95 -4.22 8.92
N GLY A 237 -24.47 -4.64 7.76
CA GLY A 237 -25.81 -4.31 7.31
C GLY A 237 -26.89 -4.88 8.23
N ASP A 238 -26.78 -6.14 8.64
CA ASP A 238 -27.71 -6.79 9.57
C ASP A 238 -27.73 -6.14 10.95
N LEU A 239 -26.59 -5.59 11.38
CA LEU A 239 -26.47 -4.84 12.62
C LEU A 239 -26.98 -3.38 12.52
N GLY A 240 -27.32 -2.89 11.32
CA GLY A 240 -27.76 -1.52 11.09
C GLY A 240 -26.65 -0.46 11.27
N ALA A 241 -25.37 -0.84 11.21
CA ALA A 241 -24.24 0.04 11.50
C ALA A 241 -23.86 0.99 10.36
N VAL A 242 -24.23 0.68 9.13
CA VAL A 242 -23.72 1.28 7.88
C VAL A 242 -23.85 2.79 7.82
N GLY A 243 -25.00 3.33 8.23
CA GLY A 243 -25.26 4.78 8.20
C GLY A 243 -24.33 5.56 9.11
N ALA A 244 -24.15 5.09 10.34
CA ALA A 244 -23.29 5.72 11.33
C ALA A 244 -21.80 5.60 10.94
N MET A 245 -21.36 4.44 10.45
CA MET A 245 -20.00 4.25 9.93
C MET A 245 -19.72 5.19 8.75
N ALA A 246 -20.64 5.31 7.79
CA ALA A 246 -20.49 6.21 6.65
C ALA A 246 -20.46 7.69 7.08
N ALA A 247 -21.22 8.07 8.12
CA ALA A 247 -21.18 9.42 8.68
C ALA A 247 -19.81 9.77 9.28
N LEU A 248 -19.17 8.82 9.97
CA LEU A 248 -17.80 8.99 10.47
C LEU A 248 -16.77 9.13 9.35
N LEU A 249 -16.97 8.43 8.23
CA LEU A 249 -16.02 8.34 7.12
C LEU A 249 -16.23 9.40 6.02
N LYS A 250 -17.32 10.19 6.05
CA LYS A 250 -17.71 11.05 4.93
C LYS A 250 -16.66 12.10 4.55
N ASP A 251 -16.03 12.74 5.51
CA ASP A 251 -15.02 13.77 5.27
C ASP A 251 -13.64 13.14 5.01
N ALA A 252 -13.35 12.02 5.69
CA ALA A 252 -12.17 11.23 5.43
C ALA A 252 -12.09 10.76 3.95
N LEU A 253 -13.22 10.45 3.31
CA LEU A 253 -13.27 9.94 1.93
C LEU A 253 -12.77 10.95 0.88
N LYS A 254 -12.66 12.23 1.20
CA LYS A 254 -12.06 13.26 0.35
C LYS A 254 -10.53 13.15 0.40
N PRO A 255 -9.82 13.03 -0.75
CA PRO A 255 -8.36 12.94 -0.76
C PRO A 255 -7.67 14.18 -0.20
N ASN A 256 -6.55 13.98 0.47
CA ASN A 256 -5.72 15.04 1.04
C ASN A 256 -4.74 15.57 0.00
N LEU A 257 -4.82 16.85 -0.33
CA LEU A 257 -3.89 17.56 -1.20
C LEU A 257 -2.76 18.17 -0.38
N VAL A 258 -1.53 17.91 -0.81
CA VAL A 258 -0.27 18.46 -0.30
C VAL A 258 0.66 18.77 -1.47
N GLN A 259 1.94 18.99 -1.21
CA GLN A 259 2.96 19.30 -2.23
C GLN A 259 4.25 18.53 -2.00
N THR A 260 5.04 18.34 -3.05
CA THR A 260 6.44 17.95 -2.93
C THR A 260 7.29 19.15 -2.50
N LEU A 261 8.57 18.92 -2.16
CA LEU A 261 9.53 20.01 -1.89
C LEU A 261 9.63 21.01 -3.05
N GLU A 262 9.44 20.56 -4.28
CA GLU A 262 9.47 21.39 -5.50
C GLU A 262 8.09 21.95 -5.91
N GLY A 263 7.05 21.70 -5.11
CA GLY A 263 5.70 22.22 -5.35
C GLY A 263 4.89 21.42 -6.37
N THR A 264 5.22 20.17 -6.63
CA THR A 264 4.36 19.27 -7.41
C THR A 264 3.14 18.89 -6.54
N PRO A 265 1.90 19.00 -7.08
CA PRO A 265 0.72 18.56 -6.36
C PRO A 265 0.76 17.06 -6.04
N ALA A 266 0.42 16.71 -4.81
CA ALA A 266 0.39 15.33 -4.36
C ALA A 266 -0.87 15.05 -3.53
N PHE A 267 -1.54 13.94 -3.82
CA PHE A 267 -2.59 13.37 -2.98
C PHE A 267 -1.98 12.32 -2.07
N VAL A 268 -2.25 12.41 -0.77
CA VAL A 268 -1.88 11.40 0.23
C VAL A 268 -3.17 10.92 0.88
N HIS A 269 -3.57 9.64 0.63
CA HIS A 269 -4.90 9.19 1.02
C HIS A 269 -5.01 7.68 1.16
N GLY A 270 -5.34 7.21 2.37
CA GLY A 270 -5.44 5.80 2.73
C GLY A 270 -4.10 5.06 2.68
N GLY A 271 -3.97 3.98 3.44
CA GLY A 271 -2.69 3.30 3.59
C GLY A 271 -2.79 1.82 4.00
N PRO A 272 -3.55 0.96 3.27
CA PRO A 272 -3.68 -0.44 3.63
C PRO A 272 -2.34 -1.16 3.48
N PHE A 273 -2.06 -2.13 4.37
CA PHE A 273 -0.86 -2.95 4.27
C PHE A 273 -0.90 -3.86 3.04
N ALA A 274 0.24 -3.98 2.34
CA ALA A 274 0.33 -4.76 1.11
C ALA A 274 0.52 -6.28 1.33
N ASN A 275 0.81 -6.73 2.54
CA ASN A 275 0.94 -8.15 2.88
C ASN A 275 -0.37 -8.80 3.35
N ILE A 276 -1.43 -8.02 3.58
CA ILE A 276 -2.75 -8.50 4.04
C ILE A 276 -3.94 -7.84 3.35
N ALA A 277 -3.71 -6.77 2.60
CA ALA A 277 -4.68 -6.05 1.80
C ALA A 277 -4.03 -5.60 0.48
N HIS A 278 -4.70 -4.77 -0.31
CA HIS A 278 -4.23 -4.41 -1.65
C HIS A 278 -3.05 -3.42 -1.68
N GLY A 279 -2.64 -2.86 -0.56
CA GLY A 279 -1.35 -2.16 -0.40
C GLY A 279 -1.14 -0.89 -1.23
N CYS A 280 -2.21 -0.20 -1.62
CA CYS A 280 -2.19 0.97 -2.48
C CYS A 280 -3.04 2.10 -1.89
N ASN A 281 -2.80 3.33 -2.31
CA ASN A 281 -3.65 4.46 -1.95
C ASN A 281 -5.09 4.28 -2.48
N SER A 282 -5.98 5.21 -2.14
CA SER A 282 -7.38 5.10 -2.53
C SER A 282 -7.60 5.19 -4.05
N VAL A 283 -8.66 4.56 -4.53
CA VAL A 283 -9.14 4.67 -5.92
C VAL A 283 -9.49 6.11 -6.25
N ILE A 284 -10.12 6.83 -5.32
CA ILE A 284 -10.50 8.25 -5.51
C ILE A 284 -9.26 9.11 -5.74
N ALA A 285 -8.21 8.97 -4.91
CA ALA A 285 -6.96 9.74 -5.07
C ALA A 285 -6.27 9.44 -6.41
N THR A 286 -6.20 8.17 -6.81
CA THR A 286 -5.63 7.79 -8.12
C THR A 286 -6.43 8.38 -9.28
N LYS A 287 -7.77 8.26 -9.25
CA LYS A 287 -8.63 8.85 -10.29
C LYS A 287 -8.55 10.37 -10.30
N MET A 288 -8.42 11.00 -9.13
CA MET A 288 -8.24 12.46 -9.02
C MET A 288 -6.92 12.89 -9.67
N ALA A 289 -5.82 12.19 -9.37
CA ALA A 289 -4.52 12.46 -9.98
C ALA A 289 -4.57 12.30 -11.51
N MET A 290 -5.23 11.25 -12.02
CA MET A 290 -5.42 11.05 -13.47
C MET A 290 -6.31 12.11 -14.11
N LYS A 291 -7.29 12.65 -13.38
CA LYS A 291 -8.20 13.68 -13.90
C LYS A 291 -7.53 15.05 -13.97
N LEU A 292 -6.61 15.35 -13.08
CA LEU A 292 -5.96 16.64 -12.92
C LEU A 292 -4.60 16.73 -13.63
N GLY A 293 -3.84 15.65 -13.69
CA GLY A 293 -2.54 15.58 -14.39
C GLY A 293 -2.63 14.96 -15.78
N ASP A 294 -1.69 15.30 -16.65
CA ASP A 294 -1.46 14.56 -17.88
C ASP A 294 -0.75 13.22 -17.57
N TYR A 295 -0.05 13.18 -16.44
CA TYR A 295 0.56 11.99 -15.85
C TYR A 295 0.16 11.91 -14.38
N ALA A 296 -0.39 10.77 -13.99
CA ALA A 296 -0.63 10.39 -12.60
C ALA A 296 0.40 9.35 -12.17
N ILE A 297 1.22 9.66 -11.16
CA ILE A 297 2.22 8.74 -10.64
C ILE A 297 1.75 8.20 -9.30
N THR A 298 1.73 6.89 -9.16
CA THR A 298 1.33 6.22 -7.92
C THR A 298 2.29 5.09 -7.58
N GLU A 299 2.22 4.60 -6.34
CA GLU A 299 3.05 3.49 -5.89
C GLU A 299 2.24 2.34 -5.32
N ALA A 300 2.85 1.15 -5.28
CA ALA A 300 2.36 -0.02 -4.58
C ALA A 300 3.34 -0.48 -3.50
N GLY A 301 2.83 -0.98 -2.38
CA GLY A 301 3.64 -1.38 -1.22
C GLY A 301 4.49 -2.62 -1.47
N PHE A 302 5.64 -2.73 -0.83
CA PHE A 302 6.58 -3.84 -0.93
C PHE A 302 7.10 -4.09 -2.37
N GLY A 303 7.42 -5.34 -2.71
CA GLY A 303 7.87 -5.75 -4.04
C GLY A 303 6.74 -5.89 -5.05
N ALA A 304 7.10 -6.00 -6.32
CA ALA A 304 6.13 -6.12 -7.39
C ALA A 304 5.32 -7.43 -7.34
N ASP A 305 5.85 -8.44 -6.70
CA ASP A 305 5.16 -9.71 -6.44
C ASP A 305 4.00 -9.62 -5.43
N LEU A 306 3.99 -8.58 -4.60
CA LEU A 306 2.91 -8.32 -3.63
C LEU A 306 2.13 -7.05 -3.98
N GLY A 307 2.80 -5.90 -3.96
CA GLY A 307 2.12 -4.62 -4.12
C GLY A 307 1.63 -4.39 -5.53
N ALA A 308 2.49 -4.55 -6.55
CA ALA A 308 2.07 -4.36 -7.93
C ALA A 308 1.08 -5.45 -8.38
N GLU A 309 1.25 -6.70 -7.98
CA GLU A 309 0.28 -7.77 -8.23
C GLU A 309 -1.11 -7.34 -7.76
N LYS A 310 -1.27 -6.90 -6.49
CA LYS A 310 -2.57 -6.48 -5.94
C LYS A 310 -3.08 -5.17 -6.52
N PHE A 311 -2.18 -4.25 -6.87
CA PHE A 311 -2.57 -3.05 -7.60
C PHE A 311 -3.23 -3.41 -8.93
N LEU A 312 -2.62 -4.34 -9.68
CA LEU A 312 -3.08 -4.76 -11.01
C LEU A 312 -4.31 -5.67 -10.90
N ASP A 313 -4.23 -6.77 -10.16
CA ASP A 313 -5.28 -7.79 -10.12
C ASP A 313 -6.47 -7.45 -9.21
N ILE A 314 -6.31 -6.56 -8.24
CA ILE A 314 -7.41 -6.14 -7.35
C ILE A 314 -7.84 -4.70 -7.67
N LYS A 315 -6.97 -3.71 -7.46
CA LYS A 315 -7.36 -2.30 -7.57
C LYS A 315 -7.71 -1.91 -9.00
N CYS A 316 -6.87 -2.24 -9.98
CA CYS A 316 -7.14 -1.93 -11.39
C CYS A 316 -8.39 -2.64 -11.88
N ARG A 317 -8.57 -3.90 -11.53
CA ARG A 317 -9.75 -4.69 -11.88
C ARG A 317 -11.04 -4.05 -11.33
N MET A 318 -11.07 -3.71 -10.05
CA MET A 318 -12.25 -3.14 -9.41
C MET A 318 -12.57 -1.72 -9.84
N ALA A 319 -11.54 -0.93 -10.13
CA ALA A 319 -11.68 0.50 -10.42
C ALA A 319 -11.73 0.83 -11.92
N GLY A 320 -11.51 -0.17 -12.80
CA GLY A 320 -11.41 0.03 -14.25
C GLY A 320 -10.19 0.86 -14.63
N LEU A 321 -9.05 0.66 -13.94
CA LEU A 321 -7.80 1.35 -14.21
C LEU A 321 -6.93 0.52 -15.16
N ASN A 322 -6.19 1.21 -16.02
CA ASN A 322 -5.24 0.61 -16.94
C ASN A 322 -3.92 1.42 -16.88
N PRO A 323 -2.85 0.88 -16.28
CA PRO A 323 -1.56 1.56 -16.25
C PRO A 323 -0.93 1.67 -17.64
N ASP A 324 -0.28 2.80 -17.91
CA ASP A 324 0.41 3.05 -19.19
C ASP A 324 1.90 2.68 -19.13
N ALA A 325 2.52 2.74 -17.95
CA ALA A 325 3.91 2.34 -17.75
C ALA A 325 4.16 1.93 -16.30
N VAL A 326 5.21 1.12 -16.08
CA VAL A 326 5.65 0.68 -14.76
C VAL A 326 7.13 1.02 -14.56
N VAL A 327 7.45 1.58 -13.40
CA VAL A 327 8.83 1.79 -12.93
C VAL A 327 9.16 0.73 -11.88
N VAL A 328 10.17 -0.09 -12.13
CA VAL A 328 10.67 -1.08 -11.16
C VAL A 328 11.93 -0.51 -10.50
N VAL A 329 11.82 -0.14 -9.24
CA VAL A 329 12.94 0.42 -8.47
C VAL A 329 13.83 -0.69 -7.96
N ALA A 330 15.14 -0.54 -8.13
CA ALA A 330 16.15 -1.43 -7.59
C ALA A 330 17.31 -0.63 -6.99
N THR A 331 18.07 -1.26 -6.08
CA THR A 331 19.36 -0.75 -5.62
C THR A 331 20.40 -1.85 -5.75
N VAL A 332 21.63 -1.49 -6.08
CA VAL A 332 22.77 -2.42 -6.10
C VAL A 332 22.90 -3.13 -4.74
N ARG A 333 22.74 -2.37 -3.65
CA ARG A 333 22.80 -2.89 -2.27
C ARG A 333 21.76 -3.99 -2.01
N ALA A 334 20.49 -3.77 -2.39
CA ALA A 334 19.44 -4.76 -2.20
C ALA A 334 19.68 -6.00 -3.07
N LEU A 335 20.15 -5.83 -4.31
CA LEU A 335 20.49 -6.96 -5.17
C LEU A 335 21.68 -7.78 -4.61
N LYS A 336 22.72 -7.13 -4.08
CA LYS A 336 23.82 -7.85 -3.37
C LYS A 336 23.31 -8.61 -2.15
N MET A 337 22.36 -8.06 -1.38
CA MET A 337 21.72 -8.80 -0.28
C MET A 337 20.96 -10.03 -0.78
N HIS A 338 20.23 -9.92 -1.88
CA HIS A 338 19.57 -11.07 -2.52
C HIS A 338 20.58 -12.11 -3.02
N GLY A 339 21.80 -11.69 -3.31
CA GLY A 339 22.94 -12.56 -3.62
C GLY A 339 23.72 -13.08 -2.41
N GLY A 340 23.23 -12.82 -1.17
CA GLY A 340 23.76 -13.38 0.06
C GLY A 340 24.76 -12.49 0.84
N VAL A 341 24.98 -11.25 0.42
CA VAL A 341 25.89 -10.31 1.14
C VAL A 341 25.21 -9.79 2.40
N ALA A 342 25.93 -9.79 3.52
CA ALA A 342 25.47 -9.24 4.78
C ALA A 342 25.29 -7.71 4.72
N LYS A 343 24.31 -7.16 5.46
CA LYS A 343 24.02 -5.72 5.47
C LYS A 343 25.24 -4.83 5.75
N THR A 344 26.18 -5.30 6.58
CA THR A 344 27.38 -4.59 6.99
C THR A 344 28.45 -4.50 5.88
N GLU A 345 28.35 -5.32 4.84
CA GLU A 345 29.36 -5.46 3.78
C GLU A 345 28.91 -4.89 2.41
N LEU A 346 27.74 -4.29 2.35
CA LEU A 346 27.13 -3.78 1.11
C LEU A 346 27.89 -2.63 0.45
N GLY A 347 28.82 -1.97 1.15
CA GLY A 347 29.61 -0.86 0.63
C GLY A 347 30.76 -1.25 -0.29
N ALA A 348 31.18 -2.52 -0.29
CA ALA A 348 32.24 -3.03 -1.15
C ALA A 348 31.67 -3.52 -2.50
N GLU A 349 32.44 -3.34 -3.59
CA GLU A 349 32.11 -3.92 -4.89
C GLU A 349 32.04 -5.45 -4.79
N ASN A 350 30.97 -6.03 -5.32
CA ASN A 350 30.80 -7.48 -5.38
C ASN A 350 29.93 -7.89 -6.57
N LEU A 351 30.59 -8.06 -7.73
CA LEU A 351 29.91 -8.44 -8.98
C LEU A 351 29.35 -9.87 -8.95
N GLU A 352 29.98 -10.79 -8.21
CA GLU A 352 29.50 -12.17 -8.08
C GLU A 352 28.17 -12.21 -7.33
N ALA A 353 28.11 -11.61 -6.15
CA ALA A 353 26.89 -11.52 -5.36
C ALA A 353 25.79 -10.71 -6.09
N LEU A 354 26.17 -9.61 -6.76
CA LEU A 354 25.23 -8.85 -7.58
C LEU A 354 24.64 -9.75 -8.70
N GLY A 355 25.49 -10.51 -9.39
CA GLY A 355 25.08 -11.49 -10.41
C GLY A 355 24.12 -12.54 -9.88
N ALA A 356 24.37 -13.05 -8.66
CA ALA A 356 23.49 -14.01 -7.98
C ALA A 356 22.14 -13.41 -7.55
N GLY A 357 22.11 -12.12 -7.21
CA GLY A 357 20.88 -11.43 -6.79
C GLY A 357 20.05 -10.85 -7.95
N LEU A 358 20.65 -10.60 -9.10
CA LEU A 358 19.98 -10.05 -10.29
C LEU A 358 18.73 -10.82 -10.74
N PRO A 359 18.65 -12.17 -10.66
CA PRO A 359 17.43 -12.90 -10.99
C PRO A 359 16.18 -12.41 -10.24
N ASN A 360 16.30 -11.83 -9.05
CA ASN A 360 15.17 -11.20 -8.36
C ASN A 360 14.58 -10.04 -9.18
N LEU A 361 15.41 -9.11 -9.62
CA LEU A 361 14.99 -7.99 -10.47
C LEU A 361 14.42 -8.49 -11.81
N LEU A 362 15.10 -9.42 -12.47
CA LEU A 362 14.69 -9.92 -13.80
C LEU A 362 13.35 -10.64 -13.74
N ARG A 363 13.04 -11.35 -12.64
CA ARG A 363 11.72 -11.97 -12.42
C ARG A 363 10.62 -10.94 -12.28
N HIS A 364 10.82 -9.87 -11.51
CA HIS A 364 9.86 -8.77 -11.41
C HIS A 364 9.61 -8.08 -12.76
N VAL A 365 10.69 -7.81 -13.51
CA VAL A 365 10.60 -7.23 -14.86
C VAL A 365 9.82 -8.14 -15.82
N SER A 366 10.14 -9.43 -15.84
CA SER A 366 9.45 -10.43 -16.66
C SER A 366 7.95 -10.51 -16.28
N ASN A 367 7.61 -10.50 -15.00
CA ASN A 367 6.21 -10.49 -14.58
C ASN A 367 5.45 -9.26 -15.11
N ILE A 368 6.02 -8.07 -15.04
CA ILE A 368 5.39 -6.85 -15.56
C ILE A 368 5.20 -6.93 -17.07
N LYS A 369 6.24 -7.34 -17.81
CA LYS A 369 6.19 -7.40 -19.28
C LYS A 369 5.37 -8.56 -19.80
N ASP A 370 5.68 -9.77 -19.34
CA ASP A 370 5.22 -10.99 -20.00
C ASP A 370 3.87 -11.46 -19.45
N VAL A 371 3.58 -11.23 -18.16
CA VAL A 371 2.30 -11.59 -17.55
C VAL A 371 1.28 -10.47 -17.69
N TYR A 372 1.66 -9.25 -17.29
CA TYR A 372 0.73 -8.12 -17.32
C TYR A 372 0.71 -7.35 -18.64
N GLY A 373 1.69 -7.57 -19.53
CA GLY A 373 1.75 -6.93 -20.85
C GLY A 373 2.04 -5.43 -20.79
N LEU A 374 2.69 -4.95 -19.72
CA LEU A 374 2.93 -3.52 -19.49
C LEU A 374 4.37 -3.12 -19.84
N PRO A 375 4.58 -1.96 -20.51
CA PRO A 375 5.91 -1.43 -20.71
C PRO A 375 6.51 -1.01 -19.36
N CYS A 376 7.82 -1.28 -19.18
CA CYS A 376 8.49 -0.92 -17.94
C CYS A 376 9.92 -0.44 -18.15
N VAL A 377 10.41 0.33 -17.16
CA VAL A 377 11.79 0.76 -16.99
C VAL A 377 12.28 0.37 -15.61
N VAL A 378 13.56 0.03 -15.50
CA VAL A 378 14.23 -0.16 -14.22
C VAL A 378 14.86 1.15 -13.78
N ALA A 379 14.48 1.65 -12.61
CA ALA A 379 15.11 2.78 -11.95
C ALA A 379 16.11 2.27 -10.92
N VAL A 380 17.40 2.48 -11.15
CA VAL A 380 18.45 2.15 -10.18
C VAL A 380 18.68 3.38 -9.28
N ASN A 381 18.27 3.25 -8.03
CA ASN A 381 18.53 4.25 -7.00
C ASN A 381 20.03 4.18 -6.63
N ARG A 382 20.82 5.10 -7.16
CA ARG A 382 22.27 5.08 -7.04
C ARG A 382 22.73 5.57 -5.68
N PHE A 383 23.57 4.78 -5.02
CA PHE A 383 24.30 5.17 -3.82
C PHE A 383 25.76 5.56 -4.17
N PRO A 384 26.41 6.42 -3.36
CA PRO A 384 27.79 6.82 -3.61
C PRO A 384 28.81 5.66 -3.61
N THR A 385 28.44 4.52 -3.01
CA THR A 385 29.27 3.30 -2.94
C THR A 385 29.10 2.38 -4.14
N ASP A 386 28.10 2.62 -5.00
CA ASP A 386 27.84 1.78 -6.16
C ASP A 386 28.89 2.04 -7.24
N THR A 387 29.56 1.00 -7.72
CA THR A 387 30.60 1.15 -8.73
C THR A 387 30.02 1.15 -10.16
N ASP A 388 30.74 1.72 -11.09
CA ASP A 388 30.31 1.74 -12.50
C ASP A 388 30.25 0.30 -13.09
N ALA A 389 31.08 -0.62 -12.61
CA ALA A 389 31.04 -2.02 -12.99
C ALA A 389 29.75 -2.73 -12.52
N GLU A 390 29.35 -2.48 -11.29
CA GLU A 390 28.07 -3.00 -10.75
C GLU A 390 26.88 -2.46 -11.53
N ILE A 391 26.85 -1.16 -11.81
CA ILE A 391 25.79 -0.54 -12.61
C ILE A 391 25.77 -1.08 -14.04
N ALA A 392 26.93 -1.24 -14.68
CA ALA A 392 27.03 -1.80 -16.03
C ALA A 392 26.46 -3.22 -16.10
N LEU A 393 26.71 -4.05 -15.09
CA LEU A 393 26.14 -5.40 -15.01
C LEU A 393 24.62 -5.40 -14.93
N VAL A 394 24.02 -4.52 -14.13
CA VAL A 394 22.55 -4.38 -14.05
C VAL A 394 21.99 -3.96 -15.42
N ILE A 395 22.60 -2.97 -16.07
CA ILE A 395 22.19 -2.48 -17.39
C ILE A 395 22.26 -3.61 -18.43
N GLU A 396 23.37 -4.35 -18.48
CA GLU A 396 23.55 -5.47 -19.41
C GLU A 396 22.43 -6.51 -19.28
N LYS A 397 22.15 -6.95 -18.04
CA LYS A 397 21.15 -8.00 -17.79
C LYS A 397 19.72 -7.54 -18.09
N CYS A 398 19.35 -6.32 -17.76
CA CYS A 398 18.04 -5.76 -18.09
C CYS A 398 17.87 -5.55 -19.60
N LYS A 399 18.93 -5.08 -20.27
CA LYS A 399 18.94 -4.90 -21.73
C LYS A 399 18.70 -6.22 -22.49
N ALA A 400 19.19 -7.33 -21.95
CA ALA A 400 18.93 -8.67 -22.52
C ALA A 400 17.42 -9.04 -22.51
N LEU A 401 16.61 -8.45 -21.60
CA LEU A 401 15.16 -8.56 -21.59
C LEU A 401 14.46 -7.45 -22.39
N GLY A 402 15.20 -6.59 -23.09
CA GLY A 402 14.66 -5.44 -23.82
C GLY A 402 14.08 -4.37 -22.90
N VAL A 403 14.65 -4.17 -21.70
CA VAL A 403 14.22 -3.16 -20.73
C VAL A 403 15.35 -2.17 -20.47
N ASN A 404 15.03 -0.88 -20.55
CA ASN A 404 15.97 0.18 -20.25
C ASN A 404 16.19 0.31 -18.73
N VAL A 405 17.41 0.71 -18.37
CA VAL A 405 17.79 1.05 -17.00
C VAL A 405 18.17 2.51 -16.96
N VAL A 406 17.57 3.26 -16.03
CA VAL A 406 17.87 4.67 -15.79
C VAL A 406 18.38 4.83 -14.36
N LEU A 407 19.50 5.54 -14.23
CA LEU A 407 20.03 5.89 -12.91
C LEU A 407 19.20 7.02 -12.31
N SER A 408 18.86 6.87 -11.04
CA SER A 408 18.10 7.86 -10.27
C SER A 408 18.97 8.41 -9.15
N THR A 409 19.14 9.73 -9.12
CA THR A 409 19.84 10.47 -8.05
C THR A 409 18.89 11.38 -7.27
N VAL A 410 17.60 11.08 -7.30
CA VAL A 410 16.53 11.92 -6.72
C VAL A 410 16.69 12.18 -5.22
N TRP A 411 17.28 11.23 -4.48
CA TRP A 411 17.53 11.44 -3.06
C TRP A 411 18.45 12.64 -2.80
N ALA A 412 19.50 12.80 -3.61
CA ALA A 412 20.50 13.86 -3.46
C ALA A 412 20.15 15.13 -4.25
N GLU A 413 19.46 15.01 -5.38
CA GLU A 413 19.27 16.09 -6.36
C GLU A 413 17.80 16.44 -6.63
N GLY A 414 16.84 15.84 -5.90
CA GLY A 414 15.43 16.09 -6.11
C GLY A 414 14.98 15.77 -7.54
N GLY A 415 14.07 16.55 -8.08
CA GLY A 415 13.54 16.36 -9.43
C GLY A 415 14.58 16.42 -10.53
N LYS A 416 15.71 17.14 -10.34
CA LYS A 416 16.81 17.14 -11.31
C LYS A 416 17.36 15.73 -11.55
N GLY A 417 17.55 14.97 -10.46
CA GLY A 417 18.01 13.58 -10.51
C GLY A 417 16.97 12.61 -11.09
N GLY A 418 15.73 13.06 -11.31
CA GLY A 418 14.63 12.30 -11.88
C GLY A 418 14.33 12.58 -13.36
N MET A 419 14.97 13.59 -13.98
CA MET A 419 14.61 14.04 -15.34
C MET A 419 14.80 12.94 -16.40
N ALA A 420 15.92 12.22 -16.40
CA ALA A 420 16.15 11.14 -17.36
C ALA A 420 15.12 10.00 -17.21
N LEU A 421 14.74 9.68 -15.97
CA LEU A 421 13.67 8.70 -15.70
C LEU A 421 12.32 9.21 -16.20
N ALA A 422 12.04 10.50 -16.04
CA ALA A 422 10.82 11.13 -16.52
C ALA A 422 10.72 11.08 -18.06
N GLU A 423 11.80 11.37 -18.78
CA GLU A 423 11.86 11.27 -20.25
C GLU A 423 11.58 9.85 -20.73
N GLU A 424 12.18 8.85 -20.08
CA GLU A 424 11.96 7.44 -20.42
C GLU A 424 10.52 6.99 -20.11
N VAL A 425 9.95 7.39 -18.99
CA VAL A 425 8.55 7.08 -18.64
C VAL A 425 7.58 7.74 -19.62
N VAL A 426 7.82 8.98 -20.03
CA VAL A 426 7.01 9.65 -21.08
C VAL A 426 7.07 8.85 -22.38
N ARG A 427 8.25 8.39 -22.80
CA ARG A 427 8.43 7.56 -23.98
C ARG A 427 7.65 6.24 -23.88
N LEU A 428 7.74 5.55 -22.74
CA LEU A 428 7.02 4.28 -22.49
C LEU A 428 5.51 4.45 -22.52
N CYS A 429 4.97 5.54 -21.98
CA CYS A 429 3.53 5.81 -21.99
C CYS A 429 2.93 5.97 -23.40
N GLU A 430 3.75 6.19 -24.42
CA GLU A 430 3.32 6.26 -25.82
C GLU A 430 3.47 4.92 -26.57
N GLU A 431 4.09 3.90 -25.93
CA GLU A 431 4.20 2.57 -26.52
C GLU A 431 2.84 1.86 -26.52
N PRO A 432 2.46 1.24 -27.65
CA PRO A 432 1.26 0.39 -27.68
C PRO A 432 1.48 -0.83 -26.78
N HIS A 433 0.50 -1.11 -25.94
CA HIS A 433 0.53 -2.27 -25.02
C HIS A 433 -0.89 -2.83 -24.81
N ALA A 434 -0.96 -4.04 -24.27
CA ALA A 434 -2.21 -4.68 -23.88
C ALA A 434 -2.10 -5.19 -22.45
N PHE A 435 -2.76 -4.48 -21.53
CA PHE A 435 -2.80 -4.87 -20.12
C PHE A 435 -3.64 -6.12 -19.93
N ASN A 436 -3.09 -7.10 -19.22
CA ASN A 436 -3.75 -8.35 -18.86
C ASN A 436 -3.74 -8.54 -17.35
N PHE A 437 -4.73 -9.27 -16.83
CA PHE A 437 -4.73 -9.75 -15.45
C PHE A 437 -4.00 -11.10 -15.36
N SER A 438 -3.38 -11.38 -14.20
CA SER A 438 -2.63 -12.64 -14.03
C SER A 438 -3.54 -13.87 -13.93
N TYR A 439 -4.84 -13.69 -13.64
CA TYR A 439 -5.86 -14.74 -13.57
C TYR A 439 -7.26 -14.24 -13.91
N SER A 440 -8.13 -15.18 -14.31
CA SER A 440 -9.58 -14.95 -14.51
C SER A 440 -10.35 -15.09 -13.20
N LEU A 441 -11.47 -14.34 -13.04
CA LEU A 441 -12.38 -14.50 -11.89
C LEU A 441 -13.28 -15.74 -12.02
N GLU A 442 -13.37 -16.37 -13.20
CA GLU A 442 -14.25 -17.51 -13.45
C GLU A 442 -13.75 -18.83 -12.83
N GLY A 443 -12.46 -18.94 -12.52
CA GLY A 443 -11.89 -20.10 -11.83
C GLY A 443 -12.30 -20.20 -10.36
N SER A 444 -12.04 -21.36 -9.75
CA SER A 444 -12.18 -21.57 -8.30
C SER A 444 -11.23 -20.66 -7.50
N ILE A 445 -11.40 -20.60 -6.18
CA ILE A 445 -10.47 -19.87 -5.31
C ILE A 445 -9.07 -20.48 -5.42
N GLU A 446 -8.98 -21.81 -5.46
CA GLU A 446 -7.71 -22.55 -5.61
C GLU A 446 -7.03 -22.24 -6.94
N ASP A 447 -7.78 -22.22 -8.07
CA ASP A 447 -7.23 -21.90 -9.40
C ASP A 447 -6.60 -20.50 -9.43
N LYS A 448 -7.22 -19.53 -8.77
CA LYS A 448 -6.71 -18.16 -8.68
C LYS A 448 -5.43 -18.09 -7.85
N ILE A 449 -5.40 -18.77 -6.71
CA ILE A 449 -4.20 -18.88 -5.86
C ILE A 449 -3.07 -19.54 -6.65
N GLU A 450 -3.36 -20.66 -7.31
CA GLU A 450 -2.39 -21.39 -8.12
C GLU A 450 -1.85 -20.55 -9.28
N ALA A 451 -2.71 -19.78 -9.94
CA ALA A 451 -2.31 -18.87 -11.01
C ALA A 451 -1.32 -17.80 -10.52
N ILE A 452 -1.58 -17.18 -9.35
CA ILE A 452 -0.66 -16.20 -8.76
C ILE A 452 0.68 -16.87 -8.44
N VAL A 453 0.65 -18.05 -7.80
CA VAL A 453 1.88 -18.77 -7.41
C VAL A 453 2.70 -19.16 -8.66
N LYS A 454 2.08 -19.65 -9.70
CA LYS A 454 2.77 -20.06 -10.94
C LYS A 454 3.22 -18.87 -11.78
N ASN A 455 2.33 -17.90 -12.01
CA ASN A 455 2.59 -16.82 -12.95
C ASN A 455 3.47 -15.71 -12.35
N ILE A 456 3.31 -15.41 -11.06
CA ILE A 456 3.98 -14.27 -10.40
C ILE A 456 5.15 -14.73 -9.53
N TYR A 457 4.94 -15.75 -8.68
CA TYR A 457 6.00 -16.22 -7.78
C TYR A 457 6.95 -17.21 -8.45
N ARG A 458 6.50 -17.86 -9.54
CA ARG A 458 7.23 -18.93 -10.25
C ARG A 458 7.46 -20.17 -9.37
N GLY A 459 6.54 -20.44 -8.44
CA GLY A 459 6.47 -21.68 -7.69
C GLY A 459 5.89 -22.83 -8.52
N GLU A 460 6.17 -24.07 -8.13
CA GLU A 460 5.67 -25.27 -8.80
C GLU A 460 4.18 -25.53 -8.55
N GLY A 461 3.65 -25.09 -7.41
CA GLY A 461 2.26 -25.30 -7.06
C GLY A 461 1.90 -24.84 -5.64
N VAL A 462 0.71 -25.22 -5.22
CA VAL A 462 0.10 -24.81 -3.96
C VAL A 462 -0.27 -26.04 -3.12
N VAL A 463 0.02 -25.98 -1.83
CA VAL A 463 -0.50 -26.90 -0.83
C VAL A 463 -1.59 -26.20 -0.04
N ILE A 464 -2.82 -26.71 -0.10
CA ILE A 464 -3.95 -26.19 0.68
C ILE A 464 -4.09 -27.01 1.96
N ALA A 465 -3.86 -26.38 3.11
CA ALA A 465 -4.04 -27.04 4.40
C ALA A 465 -5.52 -27.44 4.62
N PRO A 466 -5.81 -28.52 5.39
CA PRO A 466 -7.20 -28.97 5.59
C PRO A 466 -8.13 -27.89 6.16
N ALA A 467 -7.64 -27.03 7.04
CA ALA A 467 -8.40 -25.89 7.57
C ALA A 467 -8.75 -24.87 6.49
N ALA A 468 -7.78 -24.53 5.62
CA ALA A 468 -7.99 -23.64 4.49
C ALA A 468 -8.98 -24.24 3.48
N LYS A 469 -8.89 -25.54 3.17
CA LYS A 469 -9.82 -26.23 2.27
C LYS A 469 -11.25 -26.15 2.78
N LYS A 470 -11.48 -26.44 4.05
CA LYS A 470 -12.81 -26.34 4.67
C LYS A 470 -13.39 -24.92 4.56
N GLU A 471 -12.56 -23.90 4.76
CA GLU A 471 -13.01 -22.51 4.64
C GLU A 471 -13.27 -22.11 3.17
N ILE A 472 -12.43 -22.56 2.23
CA ILE A 472 -12.66 -22.36 0.78
C ILE A 472 -14.01 -22.97 0.36
N ASP A 473 -14.30 -24.21 0.75
CA ASP A 473 -15.56 -24.89 0.43
C ASP A 473 -16.77 -24.13 1.00
N LYS A 474 -16.65 -23.63 2.23
CA LYS A 474 -17.66 -22.79 2.87
C LYS A 474 -17.85 -21.46 2.11
N LEU A 475 -16.78 -20.73 1.80
CA LEU A 475 -16.84 -19.45 1.07
C LEU A 475 -17.43 -19.65 -0.33
N THR A 476 -17.10 -20.75 -1.01
CA THR A 476 -17.68 -21.12 -2.29
C THR A 476 -19.18 -21.35 -2.17
N SER A 477 -19.62 -22.09 -1.13
CA SER A 477 -21.05 -22.34 -0.88
C SER A 477 -21.86 -21.06 -0.58
N LEU A 478 -21.19 -20.03 -0.07
CA LEU A 478 -21.74 -18.70 0.20
C LEU A 478 -21.68 -17.74 -1.00
N GLY A 479 -21.13 -18.18 -2.14
CA GLY A 479 -21.05 -17.40 -3.38
C GLY A 479 -19.91 -16.40 -3.44
N PHE A 480 -18.87 -16.55 -2.62
CA PHE A 480 -17.69 -15.68 -2.64
C PHE A 480 -16.60 -16.15 -3.61
N ASP A 481 -16.80 -17.24 -4.33
CA ASP A 481 -15.83 -17.82 -5.25
C ASP A 481 -15.49 -16.93 -6.46
N LYS A 482 -16.31 -15.92 -6.79
CA LYS A 482 -16.05 -14.95 -7.87
C LYS A 482 -15.19 -13.75 -7.46
N LEU A 483 -14.84 -13.62 -6.19
CA LEU A 483 -13.98 -12.53 -5.71
C LEU A 483 -12.52 -12.76 -6.12
N PRO A 484 -11.72 -11.70 -6.37
CA PRO A 484 -10.28 -11.81 -6.54
C PRO A 484 -9.60 -12.26 -5.25
N VAL A 485 -8.38 -12.76 -5.37
CA VAL A 485 -7.58 -13.26 -4.25
C VAL A 485 -6.47 -12.27 -3.89
N CYS A 486 -6.35 -12.00 -2.60
CA CYS A 486 -5.27 -11.24 -1.98
C CYS A 486 -4.34 -12.22 -1.24
N MET A 487 -3.18 -12.50 -1.81
CA MET A 487 -2.19 -13.36 -1.16
C MET A 487 -1.51 -12.63 0.01
N ALA A 488 -1.69 -13.17 1.20
CA ALA A 488 -1.04 -12.71 2.43
C ALA A 488 0.18 -13.59 2.73
N LYS A 489 1.37 -13.09 2.38
CA LYS A 489 2.65 -13.80 2.55
C LYS A 489 3.75 -12.87 3.06
N THR A 490 4.91 -13.45 3.36
CA THR A 490 6.11 -12.67 3.65
C THR A 490 6.46 -11.74 2.48
N GLN A 491 6.89 -10.52 2.78
CA GLN A 491 7.36 -9.56 1.78
C GLN A 491 8.80 -9.79 1.34
N TYR A 492 9.54 -10.67 1.99
CA TYR A 492 11.00 -10.82 1.82
C TYR A 492 11.42 -11.89 0.82
N SER A 493 10.47 -12.61 0.24
CA SER A 493 10.74 -13.67 -0.75
C SER A 493 9.58 -13.81 -1.72
N PHE A 494 9.82 -14.36 -2.92
CA PHE A 494 8.75 -14.84 -3.80
C PHE A 494 8.00 -16.04 -3.19
N SER A 495 8.68 -16.84 -2.35
CA SER A 495 8.04 -17.95 -1.66
C SER A 495 7.36 -17.49 -0.36
N ASP A 496 6.71 -18.42 0.35
CA ASP A 496 6.20 -18.23 1.72
C ASP A 496 7.28 -18.41 2.81
N ASP A 497 8.51 -18.73 2.42
CA ASP A 497 9.69 -18.82 3.28
C ASP A 497 10.59 -17.59 3.11
N MET A 498 10.67 -16.75 4.12
CA MET A 498 11.46 -15.51 4.10
C MET A 498 12.97 -15.72 3.97
N THR A 499 13.48 -16.92 4.19
CA THR A 499 14.90 -17.24 4.09
C THR A 499 15.34 -17.52 2.66
N LYS A 500 14.39 -17.79 1.76
CA LYS A 500 14.66 -18.03 0.33
C LYS A 500 14.80 -16.70 -0.41
N LEU A 501 16.03 -16.18 -0.42
CA LEU A 501 16.37 -14.90 -1.06
C LEU A 501 16.46 -15.03 -2.60
N GLY A 502 16.63 -13.90 -3.28
CA GLY A 502 16.82 -13.83 -4.72
C GLY A 502 15.57 -14.22 -5.52
N ALA A 503 15.73 -15.18 -6.40
CA ALA A 503 14.65 -15.74 -7.21
C ALA A 503 14.55 -17.25 -6.98
N PRO A 504 13.95 -17.71 -5.87
CA PRO A 504 13.86 -19.12 -5.53
C PRO A 504 13.11 -19.92 -6.60
N GLU A 505 13.54 -21.16 -6.82
CA GLU A 505 12.94 -22.12 -7.73
C GLU A 505 12.55 -23.40 -6.98
N ASN A 506 11.77 -24.27 -7.61
CA ASN A 506 11.38 -25.59 -7.08
C ASN A 506 10.77 -25.50 -5.68
N PHE A 507 9.82 -24.57 -5.47
CA PHE A 507 9.11 -24.42 -4.20
C PHE A 507 7.59 -24.48 -4.40
N THR A 508 6.91 -24.93 -3.36
CA THR A 508 5.45 -24.85 -3.25
C THR A 508 5.08 -23.80 -2.21
N VAL A 509 3.93 -23.17 -2.34
CA VAL A 509 3.37 -22.24 -1.36
C VAL A 509 2.29 -22.95 -0.55
N THR A 510 2.35 -22.86 0.77
CA THR A 510 1.34 -23.48 1.65
C THR A 510 0.32 -22.44 2.10
N VAL A 511 -0.93 -22.60 1.68
CA VAL A 511 -2.06 -21.81 2.21
C VAL A 511 -2.57 -22.45 3.48
N ARG A 512 -2.38 -21.75 4.61
CA ARG A 512 -2.74 -22.24 5.95
C ARG A 512 -4.18 -21.95 6.32
N ASN A 513 -4.69 -20.80 5.88
CA ASN A 513 -6.06 -20.37 6.13
C ASN A 513 -6.54 -19.42 5.03
N VAL A 514 -7.85 -19.26 4.94
CA VAL A 514 -8.50 -18.32 4.01
C VAL A 514 -9.57 -17.56 4.77
N LYS A 515 -9.74 -16.28 4.48
CA LYS A 515 -10.83 -15.47 5.01
C LYS A 515 -11.41 -14.56 3.93
N VAL A 516 -12.67 -14.19 4.04
CA VAL A 516 -13.28 -13.20 3.16
C VAL A 516 -13.20 -11.80 3.77
N SER A 517 -12.81 -10.82 2.95
CA SER A 517 -13.03 -9.40 3.18
C SER A 517 -14.17 -8.96 2.27
N ALA A 518 -15.40 -9.29 2.66
CA ALA A 518 -16.59 -9.19 1.80
C ALA A 518 -16.96 -7.75 1.44
N GLY A 519 -16.74 -6.81 2.36
CA GLY A 519 -16.90 -5.38 2.12
C GLY A 519 -15.89 -4.84 1.14
N ALA A 520 -14.62 -5.19 1.31
CA ALA A 520 -13.56 -4.85 0.37
C ALA A 520 -13.73 -5.57 -0.97
N GLY A 521 -14.31 -6.77 -0.98
CA GLY A 521 -14.60 -7.54 -2.18
C GLY A 521 -13.43 -8.40 -2.64
N PHE A 522 -12.67 -8.99 -1.75
CA PHE A 522 -11.62 -9.97 -2.06
C PHE A 522 -11.49 -11.05 -0.98
N ILE A 523 -10.85 -12.15 -1.36
CA ILE A 523 -10.50 -13.25 -0.46
C ILE A 523 -9.04 -13.12 -0.07
N VAL A 524 -8.74 -13.26 1.22
CA VAL A 524 -7.37 -13.24 1.76
C VAL A 524 -6.91 -14.67 1.96
N ALA A 525 -5.88 -15.09 1.21
CA ALA A 525 -5.22 -16.39 1.36
C ALA A 525 -3.95 -16.24 2.21
N LEU A 526 -3.94 -16.84 3.39
CA LEU A 526 -2.88 -16.73 4.39
C LEU A 526 -1.87 -17.86 4.23
N THR A 527 -0.62 -17.54 3.91
CA THR A 527 0.44 -18.54 3.70
C THR A 527 1.34 -18.75 4.91
N GLY A 528 1.19 -17.92 5.93
CA GLY A 528 1.99 -17.99 7.17
C GLY A 528 1.31 -17.24 8.30
N ASP A 529 2.03 -17.05 9.39
CA ASP A 529 1.59 -16.24 10.52
C ASP A 529 1.70 -14.74 10.15
N ILE A 530 0.68 -14.24 9.47
CA ILE A 530 0.61 -12.85 9.05
C ILE A 530 0.14 -11.98 10.21
N MET A 531 1.00 -11.05 10.60
CA MET A 531 0.78 -10.23 11.78
C MET A 531 -0.06 -9.00 11.44
N THR A 532 -1.29 -8.97 11.93
CA THR A 532 -2.23 -7.85 11.79
C THR A 532 -2.09 -6.82 12.92
N MET A 533 -1.30 -7.13 13.96
CA MET A 533 -0.90 -6.22 15.03
C MET A 533 0.62 -6.35 15.27
N PRO A 534 1.44 -5.49 14.63
CA PRO A 534 2.88 -5.46 14.86
C PRO A 534 3.20 -5.09 16.31
N GLY A 535 4.36 -5.49 16.79
CA GLY A 535 4.89 -5.01 18.07
C GLY A 535 5.96 -3.95 17.88
N LEU A 536 6.17 -3.10 18.88
CA LEU A 536 7.33 -2.23 18.91
C LEU A 536 8.62 -3.06 18.96
N PRO A 537 9.71 -2.63 18.29
CA PRO A 537 11.01 -3.27 18.34
C PRO A 537 11.69 -3.04 19.69
N LYS A 538 12.87 -3.64 19.88
CA LYS A 538 13.67 -3.45 21.10
C LYS A 538 14.06 -1.98 21.34
N SER A 539 14.36 -1.24 20.25
CA SER A 539 14.65 0.19 20.29
C SER A 539 13.73 0.88 19.26
N PRO A 540 12.54 1.29 19.68
CA PRO A 540 11.58 1.95 18.78
C PRO A 540 12.03 3.38 18.41
N ALA A 541 11.57 3.87 17.27
CA ALA A 541 11.80 5.26 16.86
C ALA A 541 11.26 6.27 17.89
N ALA A 542 10.22 5.88 18.61
CA ALA A 542 9.63 6.67 19.70
C ALA A 542 10.64 7.15 20.77
N GLU A 543 11.75 6.42 20.98
CA GLU A 543 12.81 6.82 21.92
C GLU A 543 13.63 8.05 21.47
N ARG A 544 13.53 8.42 20.18
CA ARG A 544 14.31 9.50 19.58
C ARG A 544 13.47 10.67 19.08
N ILE A 545 12.17 10.46 18.98
CA ILE A 545 11.24 11.51 18.54
C ILE A 545 10.98 12.43 19.73
N ASP A 546 11.18 13.73 19.54
CA ASP A 546 10.97 14.75 20.57
C ASP A 546 10.40 16.04 19.96
N VAL A 547 9.88 16.90 20.79
CA VAL A 547 9.36 18.22 20.42
C VAL A 547 9.93 19.26 21.37
N ASP A 548 10.51 20.33 20.85
CA ASP A 548 11.04 21.43 21.64
C ASP A 548 9.95 22.44 22.10
N ASP A 549 10.36 23.43 22.89
CA ASP A 549 9.45 24.44 23.44
C ASP A 549 8.79 25.34 22.37
N ASP A 550 9.36 25.40 21.18
CA ASP A 550 8.83 26.13 20.01
C ASP A 550 7.90 25.23 19.15
N GLY A 551 7.70 23.97 19.56
CA GLY A 551 6.86 22.99 18.84
C GLY A 551 7.55 22.34 17.65
N LYS A 552 8.87 22.50 17.51
CA LYS A 552 9.65 21.88 16.44
C LYS A 552 9.97 20.42 16.77
N ILE A 553 9.63 19.52 15.86
CA ILE A 553 9.84 18.09 16.03
C ILE A 553 11.27 17.71 15.59
N SER A 554 11.88 16.79 16.33
CA SER A 554 13.17 16.16 16.01
C SER A 554 13.05 14.64 16.05
N GLY A 555 14.02 13.94 15.46
CA GLY A 555 14.10 12.48 15.48
C GLY A 555 13.02 11.75 14.64
N LEU A 556 12.23 12.48 13.87
CA LEU A 556 11.26 11.93 12.92
C LEU A 556 11.97 11.71 11.57
N PHE A 557 12.83 10.69 11.51
CA PHE A 557 13.68 10.26 10.36
C PHE A 557 14.83 11.19 9.98
#